data_261d3f8dbb853dadebbd04172e3a2ee6
#
_entry.id   261d3f8dbb853dadebbd04172e3a2ee6
#
_cell.length_a   1.000
_cell.length_b   1.000
_cell.length_c   1.000
_cell.angle_alpha   90.00
_cell.angle_beta   90.00
_cell.angle_gamma   90.00
#
_symmetry.space_group_name_H-M   'P 1'
#
loop_
_entity.id
_entity.type
_entity.pdbx_description
1 polymer ?
#
loop_
_entity_poly.entity_id
_entity_poly.type
_entity_poly.pdbx_seq_one_letter_code
_entity_poly.pdbx_strand_id
1 'polypeptide(L)'
;MNHRYLPMTAADEQAMLETIGVQSIEELFSDIPASIRFKGKLNVKEALKEPELLHYFDKLAQKNVSLKQYPSFLGAGVYQHYIPSIVDHVISRSEFYTAYTPYQPEISQGELQAIFEFQTMICELTGMDLANSSMYDGPTALAEAAMLSAGHTKKKTILVSKTVHPEARAVLQTNATGQRLNVIEIEAKNGVTDLEQLKEAYGDDTACVVVQHPNFFGALEPLAELEAITHQQKALLVVSSNPLSLGILAPPGQFGADIVVGDAQPFGIAPQFGGPHCGFFATTKQLMRKVPGRLVGQTQDEHGQRGFVLTLQAREQHIRREKATSNICSNQALNALAASVAMAALGKKGVREMAYQNVQKAAYARAQLKKHGVKLAFAQPSFNEFVIEVNTPVKEVNEKLFEKGIIGGYDLAQNYPELAGHMLVAVTEVRTKAEIEAFAQEMGAL
;
A
#
# COMPACT_ATOMS: atom_id res chain seq x y z
N MET A 1 -35.43 12.42 -22.89
CA MET A 1 -34.97 12.97 -21.61
C MET A 1 -33.87 13.99 -21.90
N ASN A 2 -34.15 15.29 -21.78
CA ASN A 2 -33.17 16.33 -22.10
C ASN A 2 -32.14 16.44 -20.94
N HIS A 3 -31.00 15.81 -21.09
CA HIS A 3 -29.92 15.92 -20.16
C HIS A 3 -28.81 16.83 -20.70
N ARG A 4 -28.30 17.78 -19.88
CA ARG A 4 -27.33 18.81 -20.34
C ARG A 4 -26.05 18.25 -20.98
N TYR A 5 -25.70 17.01 -20.69
CA TYR A 5 -24.51 16.34 -21.23
C TYR A 5 -24.84 15.41 -22.42
N LEU A 6 -26.10 15.33 -22.83
CA LEU A 6 -26.55 14.59 -23.99
C LEU A 6 -27.04 15.61 -25.07
N PRO A 7 -26.19 15.96 -26.03
CA PRO A 7 -26.49 17.05 -26.96
C PRO A 7 -27.50 16.66 -28.06
N MET A 8 -27.84 15.36 -28.20
CA MET A 8 -28.75 14.88 -29.22
C MET A 8 -30.16 15.44 -29.03
N THR A 9 -30.73 15.92 -30.11
CA THR A 9 -32.12 16.35 -30.17
C THR A 9 -33.05 15.18 -30.58
N ALA A 10 -34.36 15.35 -30.46
CA ALA A 10 -35.31 14.36 -30.94
C ALA A 10 -35.20 14.09 -32.47
N ALA A 11 -34.82 15.12 -33.25
CA ALA A 11 -34.55 14.95 -34.66
C ALA A 11 -33.30 14.10 -34.94
N ASP A 12 -32.26 14.26 -34.16
CA ASP A 12 -31.03 13.43 -34.25
C ASP A 12 -31.34 11.97 -33.89
N GLU A 13 -32.13 11.75 -32.83
CA GLU A 13 -32.56 10.42 -32.40
C GLU A 13 -33.38 9.74 -33.52
N GLN A 14 -34.31 10.46 -34.12
CA GLN A 14 -35.14 9.95 -35.25
C GLN A 14 -34.27 9.59 -36.46
N ALA A 15 -33.31 10.45 -36.82
CA ALA A 15 -32.40 10.19 -37.94
C ALA A 15 -31.52 8.96 -37.72
N MET A 16 -31.08 8.76 -36.47
CA MET A 16 -30.32 7.55 -36.07
C MET A 16 -31.17 6.29 -36.18
N LEU A 17 -32.41 6.30 -35.67
CA LEU A 17 -33.33 5.16 -35.76
C LEU A 17 -33.64 4.81 -37.24
N GLU A 18 -33.88 5.80 -38.07
CA GLU A 18 -34.09 5.61 -39.53
C GLU A 18 -32.85 4.99 -40.19
N THR A 19 -31.65 5.45 -39.84
CA THR A 19 -30.39 4.90 -40.36
C THR A 19 -30.20 3.45 -39.97
N ILE A 20 -30.56 3.08 -38.75
CA ILE A 20 -30.49 1.70 -38.22
C ILE A 20 -31.61 0.84 -38.82
N GLY A 21 -32.72 1.43 -39.24
CA GLY A 21 -33.89 0.74 -39.79
C GLY A 21 -34.88 0.23 -38.73
N VAL A 22 -34.95 0.90 -37.56
CA VAL A 22 -35.90 0.59 -36.49
C VAL A 22 -36.80 1.78 -36.19
N GLN A 23 -37.97 1.52 -35.58
CA GLN A 23 -38.98 2.54 -35.31
C GLN A 23 -38.83 3.18 -33.91
N SER A 24 -38.16 2.47 -33.00
CA SER A 24 -37.99 2.89 -31.61
C SER A 24 -36.71 2.34 -30.96
N ILE A 25 -36.27 2.98 -29.89
CA ILE A 25 -35.15 2.48 -29.06
C ILE A 25 -35.46 1.08 -28.50
N GLU A 26 -36.73 0.80 -28.19
CA GLU A 26 -37.16 -0.50 -27.65
C GLU A 26 -36.91 -1.65 -28.62
N GLU A 27 -36.95 -1.40 -29.91
CA GLU A 27 -36.67 -2.42 -30.93
C GLU A 27 -35.20 -2.84 -30.96
N LEU A 28 -34.30 -1.97 -30.54
CA LEU A 28 -32.87 -2.30 -30.42
C LEU A 28 -32.60 -3.41 -29.39
N PHE A 29 -33.55 -3.65 -28.50
CA PHE A 29 -33.46 -4.70 -27.44
C PHE A 29 -34.35 -5.92 -27.79
N SER A 30 -34.71 -6.13 -29.02
CA SER A 30 -35.60 -7.21 -29.48
C SER A 30 -35.02 -8.61 -29.21
N ASP A 31 -33.71 -8.74 -29.08
CA ASP A 31 -32.99 -9.98 -28.71
C ASP A 31 -33.21 -10.37 -27.24
N ILE A 32 -33.68 -9.46 -26.36
CA ILE A 32 -34.03 -9.77 -24.98
C ILE A 32 -35.45 -10.32 -24.91
N PRO A 33 -35.65 -11.58 -24.45
CA PRO A 33 -37.00 -12.17 -24.35
C PRO A 33 -37.94 -11.30 -23.50
N ALA A 34 -39.16 -11.12 -23.94
CA ALA A 34 -40.17 -10.30 -23.28
C ALA A 34 -40.48 -10.76 -21.83
N SER A 35 -40.25 -12.04 -21.52
CA SER A 35 -40.48 -12.65 -20.19
C SER A 35 -39.48 -12.18 -19.14
N ILE A 36 -38.30 -11.74 -19.53
CA ILE A 36 -37.24 -11.28 -18.62
C ILE A 36 -37.00 -9.76 -18.69
N ARG A 37 -37.68 -9.07 -19.63
CA ARG A 37 -37.62 -7.62 -19.74
C ARG A 37 -38.27 -6.96 -18.52
N PHE A 38 -37.54 -6.10 -17.87
CA PHE A 38 -38.11 -5.26 -16.78
C PHE A 38 -39.04 -4.18 -17.38
N LYS A 39 -40.30 -4.17 -16.96
CA LYS A 39 -41.32 -3.25 -17.48
C LYS A 39 -41.74 -2.17 -16.47
N GLY A 40 -41.08 -2.09 -15.35
CA GLY A 40 -41.41 -1.16 -14.26
C GLY A 40 -40.50 0.05 -14.20
N LYS A 41 -40.73 0.89 -13.20
CA LYS A 41 -39.75 1.89 -12.78
C LYS A 41 -38.73 1.24 -11.85
N LEU A 42 -37.45 1.57 -12.04
CA LEU A 42 -36.41 1.15 -11.10
C LEU A 42 -36.70 1.75 -9.72
N ASN A 43 -36.50 0.93 -8.68
CA ASN A 43 -36.63 1.40 -7.29
C ASN A 43 -35.34 2.15 -6.88
N VAL A 44 -35.08 3.26 -7.57
CA VAL A 44 -33.98 4.18 -7.27
C VAL A 44 -34.57 5.53 -6.86
N LYS A 45 -33.87 6.24 -6.00
CA LYS A 45 -34.30 7.60 -5.60
C LYS A 45 -34.33 8.53 -6.81
N GLU A 46 -35.25 9.46 -6.80
CA GLU A 46 -35.26 10.53 -7.80
C GLU A 46 -34.02 11.41 -7.67
N ALA A 47 -33.62 12.05 -8.77
CA ALA A 47 -32.49 12.95 -8.79
C ALA A 47 -32.73 14.13 -7.83
N LEU A 48 -31.77 14.38 -6.98
CA LEU A 48 -31.76 15.53 -6.07
C LEU A 48 -31.15 16.74 -6.78
N LYS A 49 -31.56 17.94 -6.38
CA LYS A 49 -30.83 19.16 -6.74
C LYS A 49 -29.51 19.22 -5.99
N GLU A 50 -28.52 19.94 -6.52
CA GLU A 50 -27.19 20.00 -5.95
C GLU A 50 -27.14 20.37 -4.44
N PRO A 51 -27.87 21.41 -3.96
CA PRO A 51 -27.88 21.70 -2.51
C PRO A 51 -28.48 20.57 -1.65
N GLU A 52 -29.52 19.89 -2.16
CA GLU A 52 -30.17 18.76 -1.48
C GLU A 52 -29.22 17.54 -1.46
N LEU A 53 -28.48 17.32 -2.54
CA LEU A 53 -27.49 16.26 -2.66
C LEU A 53 -26.35 16.47 -1.68
N LEU A 54 -25.78 17.68 -1.63
CA LEU A 54 -24.72 18.04 -0.67
C LEU A 54 -25.17 17.81 0.78
N HIS A 55 -26.36 18.32 1.12
CA HIS A 55 -26.91 18.11 2.46
C HIS A 55 -27.17 16.64 2.80
N TYR A 56 -27.61 15.84 1.84
CA TYR A 56 -27.79 14.41 1.99
C TYR A 56 -26.47 13.70 2.30
N PHE A 57 -25.39 14.02 1.54
CA PHE A 57 -24.07 13.43 1.77
C PHE A 57 -23.42 13.94 3.06
N ASP A 58 -23.61 15.20 3.45
CA ASP A 58 -23.15 15.71 4.74
C ASP A 58 -23.74 14.91 5.91
N LYS A 59 -25.05 14.62 5.86
CA LYS A 59 -25.69 13.77 6.85
C LYS A 59 -25.14 12.35 6.90
N LEU A 60 -24.78 11.78 5.74
CA LEU A 60 -24.16 10.47 5.70
C LEU A 60 -22.74 10.51 6.25
N ALA A 61 -21.96 11.53 5.88
CA ALA A 61 -20.60 11.71 6.36
C ALA A 61 -20.53 11.84 7.89
N GLN A 62 -21.51 12.55 8.51
CA GLN A 62 -21.60 12.72 9.97
C GLN A 62 -21.85 11.41 10.74
N LYS A 63 -22.21 10.31 10.06
CA LYS A 63 -22.31 8.98 10.70
C LYS A 63 -20.95 8.31 10.88
N ASN A 64 -19.91 8.84 10.26
CA ASN A 64 -18.55 8.36 10.41
C ASN A 64 -17.81 9.26 11.41
N VAL A 65 -16.85 8.68 12.12
CA VAL A 65 -15.93 9.46 12.95
C VAL A 65 -14.69 9.80 12.15
N SER A 66 -14.12 10.98 12.38
CA SER A 66 -12.89 11.40 11.73
C SER A 66 -11.69 11.25 12.67
N LEU A 67 -10.51 10.99 12.10
CA LEU A 67 -9.23 10.94 12.84
C LEU A 67 -8.84 12.29 13.47
N LYS A 68 -9.52 13.37 13.12
CA LYS A 68 -9.39 14.67 13.81
C LYS A 68 -10.12 14.73 15.14
N GLN A 69 -11.17 13.92 15.30
CA GLN A 69 -12.02 13.88 16.48
C GLN A 69 -11.65 12.74 17.42
N TYR A 70 -11.28 11.58 16.84
CA TYR A 70 -10.95 10.36 17.56
C TYR A 70 -9.48 10.02 17.32
N PRO A 71 -8.60 10.09 18.36
CA PRO A 71 -7.25 9.58 18.25
C PRO A 71 -7.27 8.09 17.93
N SER A 72 -6.51 7.67 16.94
CA SER A 72 -6.44 6.28 16.49
C SER A 72 -5.13 5.64 16.92
N PHE A 73 -5.26 4.45 17.49
CA PHE A 73 -4.16 3.52 17.79
C PHE A 73 -4.23 2.29 16.86
N LEU A 74 -5.10 2.34 15.85
CA LEU A 74 -5.18 1.35 14.79
C LEU A 74 -4.04 1.59 13.78
N GLY A 75 -3.36 0.51 13.42
CA GLY A 75 -2.29 0.49 12.43
C GLY A 75 -2.56 -0.61 11.41
N ALA A 76 -1.79 -1.71 11.51
CA ALA A 76 -1.92 -2.87 10.64
C ALA A 76 -1.74 -2.53 9.15
N GLY A 77 -0.70 -1.75 8.84
CA GLY A 77 -0.31 -1.39 7.47
C GLY A 77 -0.75 -0.01 6.99
N VAL A 78 -1.70 0.65 7.67
CA VAL A 78 -2.16 2.01 7.33
C VAL A 78 -2.11 2.89 8.56
N TYR A 79 -1.46 4.05 8.45
CA TYR A 79 -1.16 4.88 9.61
C TYR A 79 -1.55 6.34 9.38
N GLN A 80 -1.99 6.98 10.46
CA GLN A 80 -2.14 8.43 10.48
C GLN A 80 -0.79 9.08 10.74
N HIS A 81 -0.24 9.74 9.73
CA HIS A 81 1.00 10.50 9.80
C HIS A 81 0.79 11.98 9.53
N TYR A 82 1.78 12.80 9.85
CA TYR A 82 1.82 14.21 9.48
C TYR A 82 1.94 14.37 7.97
N ILE A 83 1.05 15.15 7.39
CA ILE A 83 1.05 15.51 5.97
C ILE A 83 1.38 17.01 5.84
N PRO A 84 2.51 17.40 5.23
CA PRO A 84 2.80 18.78 4.96
C PRO A 84 1.73 19.43 4.07
N SER A 85 1.28 20.65 4.42
CA SER A 85 0.21 21.35 3.68
C SER A 85 0.52 21.59 2.20
N ILE A 86 1.80 21.65 1.83
CA ILE A 86 2.24 21.79 0.43
C ILE A 86 1.83 20.58 -0.44
N VAL A 87 1.64 19.40 0.16
CA VAL A 87 1.23 18.20 -0.59
C VAL A 87 -0.10 18.43 -1.27
N ASP A 88 -1.13 18.85 -0.52
CA ASP A 88 -2.47 19.10 -1.06
C ASP A 88 -2.44 20.19 -2.14
N HIS A 89 -1.65 21.25 -1.91
CA HIS A 89 -1.49 22.32 -2.89
C HIS A 89 -0.91 21.82 -4.22
N VAL A 90 0.11 20.98 -4.19
CA VAL A 90 0.77 20.49 -5.42
C VAL A 90 -0.09 19.46 -6.15
N ILE A 91 -0.67 18.48 -5.45
CA ILE A 91 -1.48 17.44 -6.10
C ILE A 91 -2.81 17.96 -6.65
N SER A 92 -3.29 19.11 -6.14
CA SER A 92 -4.51 19.78 -6.63
C SER A 92 -4.27 20.62 -7.89
N ARG A 93 -3.02 20.80 -8.34
CA ARG A 93 -2.75 21.52 -9.58
C ARG A 93 -3.20 20.70 -10.80
N SER A 94 -3.87 21.36 -11.73
CA SER A 94 -4.44 20.69 -12.91
C SER A 94 -3.40 19.97 -13.75
N GLU A 95 -2.19 20.48 -13.81
CA GLU A 95 -1.06 19.90 -14.56
C GLU A 95 -0.73 18.47 -14.12
N PHE A 96 -0.90 18.18 -12.81
CA PHE A 96 -0.72 16.84 -12.24
C PHE A 96 -2.04 16.10 -12.06
N TYR A 97 -3.08 16.79 -11.56
CA TYR A 97 -4.35 16.16 -11.21
C TYR A 97 -5.06 15.53 -12.43
N THR A 98 -4.97 16.17 -13.60
CA THR A 98 -5.58 15.69 -14.84
C THR A 98 -4.61 14.91 -15.73
N ALA A 99 -3.33 14.77 -15.33
CA ALA A 99 -2.35 14.01 -16.09
C ALA A 99 -2.73 12.53 -16.13
N TYR A 100 -2.48 11.91 -17.27
CA TYR A 100 -2.61 10.48 -17.46
C TYR A 100 -1.20 9.88 -17.62
N THR A 101 -1.06 8.78 -18.32
CA THR A 101 0.26 8.19 -18.56
C THR A 101 1.09 9.06 -19.51
N PRO A 102 2.35 9.41 -19.16
CA PRO A 102 3.20 10.30 -19.96
C PRO A 102 3.80 9.60 -21.18
N TYR A 103 2.98 9.19 -22.13
CA TYR A 103 3.42 8.49 -23.33
C TYR A 103 4.24 9.37 -24.29
N GLN A 104 3.99 10.68 -24.30
CA GLN A 104 4.70 11.64 -25.12
C GLN A 104 5.66 12.46 -24.24
N PRO A 105 6.97 12.11 -24.22
CA PRO A 105 7.93 12.79 -23.35
C PRO A 105 8.01 14.30 -23.59
N GLU A 106 7.83 14.74 -24.83
CA GLU A 106 7.99 16.11 -25.26
C GLU A 106 7.06 17.08 -24.50
N ILE A 107 5.87 16.62 -24.14
CA ILE A 107 4.86 17.44 -23.43
C ILE A 107 4.67 17.04 -21.96
N SER A 108 5.34 15.98 -21.50
CA SER A 108 5.15 15.39 -20.18
C SER A 108 6.39 15.49 -19.29
N GLN A 109 7.30 16.40 -19.58
CA GLN A 109 8.60 16.48 -18.90
C GLN A 109 8.47 16.70 -17.37
N GLY A 110 7.54 17.54 -16.94
CA GLY A 110 7.30 17.78 -15.51
C GLY A 110 6.81 16.55 -14.76
N GLU A 111 5.90 15.77 -15.35
CA GLU A 111 5.40 14.53 -14.77
C GLU A 111 6.48 13.43 -14.75
N LEU A 112 7.22 13.28 -15.85
CA LEU A 112 8.34 12.34 -15.93
C LEU A 112 9.43 12.67 -14.91
N GLN A 113 9.73 13.95 -14.71
CA GLN A 113 10.67 14.40 -13.68
C GLN A 113 10.16 14.05 -12.27
N ALA A 114 8.89 14.29 -11.98
CA ALA A 114 8.29 13.93 -10.69
C ALA A 114 8.40 12.43 -10.40
N ILE A 115 8.15 11.59 -11.40
CA ILE A 115 8.31 10.13 -11.29
C ILE A 115 9.79 9.76 -11.07
N PHE A 116 10.71 10.38 -11.80
CA PHE A 116 12.15 10.13 -11.64
C PHE A 116 12.64 10.51 -10.24
N GLU A 117 12.14 11.61 -9.68
CA GLU A 117 12.44 12.04 -8.31
C GLU A 117 11.89 11.06 -7.28
N PHE A 118 10.66 10.53 -7.46
CA PHE A 118 10.12 9.46 -6.61
C PHE A 118 11.03 8.22 -6.64
N GLN A 119 11.40 7.75 -7.82
CA GLN A 119 12.32 6.61 -7.98
C GLN A 119 13.63 6.84 -7.22
N THR A 120 14.20 8.05 -7.34
CA THR A 120 15.45 8.42 -6.66
C THR A 120 15.29 8.38 -5.14
N MET A 121 14.21 8.98 -4.60
CA MET A 121 13.96 9.01 -3.15
C MET A 121 13.75 7.60 -2.58
N ILE A 122 13.06 6.73 -3.29
CA ILE A 122 12.88 5.32 -2.89
C ILE A 122 14.23 4.59 -2.90
N CYS A 123 15.08 4.79 -3.92
CA CYS A 123 16.43 4.22 -3.93
C CYS A 123 17.26 4.65 -2.73
N GLU A 124 17.26 5.95 -2.41
CA GLU A 124 18.00 6.50 -1.27
C GLU A 124 17.52 5.92 0.08
N LEU A 125 16.20 5.78 0.26
CA LEU A 125 15.63 5.20 1.48
C LEU A 125 15.94 3.71 1.62
N THR A 126 15.80 2.95 0.53
CA THR A 126 15.91 1.49 0.55
C THR A 126 17.34 0.96 0.41
N GLY A 127 18.27 1.82 -0.03
CA GLY A 127 19.64 1.43 -0.34
C GLY A 127 19.77 0.59 -1.61
N MET A 128 18.77 0.68 -2.51
CA MET A 128 18.71 -0.11 -3.74
C MET A 128 19.20 0.70 -4.96
N ASP A 129 19.62 0.01 -6.02
CA ASP A 129 20.20 0.65 -7.22
C ASP A 129 19.16 1.36 -8.10
N LEU A 130 17.91 0.86 -8.12
CA LEU A 130 16.83 1.43 -8.92
C LEU A 130 15.45 1.13 -8.32
N ALA A 131 14.48 1.99 -8.62
CA ALA A 131 13.09 1.81 -8.29
C ALA A 131 12.20 2.11 -9.50
N ASN A 132 10.99 1.54 -9.52
CA ASN A 132 9.98 1.82 -10.54
C ASN A 132 9.17 3.09 -10.23
N SER A 133 8.31 3.48 -11.16
CA SER A 133 7.46 4.67 -11.05
C SER A 133 6.43 4.62 -9.92
N SER A 134 5.99 3.47 -9.54
CA SER A 134 5.14 3.03 -8.41
C SER A 134 4.40 1.74 -8.76
N MET A 135 3.76 1.15 -7.75
CA MET A 135 2.87 0.00 -7.84
C MET A 135 1.47 0.40 -7.33
N TYR A 136 0.49 -0.48 -7.42
CA TYR A 136 -0.85 -0.21 -6.87
C TYR A 136 -0.80 0.00 -5.36
N ASP A 137 -0.16 -0.94 -4.65
CA ASP A 137 0.03 -0.95 -3.20
C ASP A 137 1.20 -1.86 -2.80
N GLY A 138 1.52 -1.90 -1.52
CA GLY A 138 2.56 -2.76 -0.95
C GLY A 138 2.31 -4.26 -1.19
N PRO A 139 1.11 -4.80 -0.91
CA PRO A 139 0.78 -6.20 -1.17
C PRO A 139 0.98 -6.64 -2.61
N THR A 140 0.54 -5.82 -3.57
CA THR A 140 0.78 -6.07 -5.01
C THR A 140 2.27 -6.06 -5.33
N ALA A 141 3.02 -5.09 -4.79
CA ALA A 141 4.46 -5.00 -5.01
C ALA A 141 5.19 -6.24 -4.46
N LEU A 142 4.78 -6.74 -3.29
CA LEU A 142 5.33 -7.96 -2.69
C LEU A 142 5.07 -9.20 -3.56
N ALA A 143 3.83 -9.37 -4.02
CA ALA A 143 3.49 -10.49 -4.90
C ALA A 143 4.29 -10.46 -6.19
N GLU A 144 4.40 -9.30 -6.86
CA GLU A 144 5.21 -9.12 -8.06
C GLU A 144 6.71 -9.40 -7.82
N ALA A 145 7.24 -9.05 -6.64
CA ALA A 145 8.62 -9.36 -6.27
C ALA A 145 8.86 -10.88 -6.17
N ALA A 146 7.93 -11.61 -5.59
CA ALA A 146 8.01 -13.07 -5.52
C ALA A 146 7.87 -13.72 -6.90
N MET A 147 6.93 -13.23 -7.74
CA MET A 147 6.77 -13.71 -9.12
C MET A 147 8.02 -13.44 -9.97
N LEU A 148 8.61 -12.24 -9.85
CA LEU A 148 9.87 -11.89 -10.50
C LEU A 148 10.99 -12.83 -10.04
N SER A 149 11.08 -13.11 -8.74
CA SER A 149 12.10 -13.99 -8.16
C SER A 149 11.99 -15.41 -8.73
N ALA A 150 10.79 -15.98 -8.79
CA ALA A 150 10.53 -17.29 -9.39
C ALA A 150 10.93 -17.32 -10.88
N GLY A 151 10.53 -16.31 -11.63
CA GLY A 151 10.89 -16.18 -13.06
C GLY A 151 12.38 -15.92 -13.29
N HIS A 152 13.10 -15.27 -12.35
CA HIS A 152 14.55 -15.05 -12.42
C HIS A 152 15.36 -16.29 -12.11
N THR A 153 15.05 -16.93 -11.00
CA THR A 153 15.76 -18.13 -10.53
C THR A 153 15.34 -19.39 -11.27
N LYS A 154 14.18 -19.38 -11.93
CA LYS A 154 13.51 -20.53 -12.55
C LYS A 154 13.17 -21.62 -11.53
N LYS A 155 12.92 -21.23 -10.28
CA LYS A 155 12.55 -22.07 -9.17
C LYS A 155 11.09 -21.81 -8.78
N LYS A 156 10.46 -22.70 -8.04
CA LYS A 156 8.99 -22.67 -7.83
C LYS A 156 8.55 -22.49 -6.40
N THR A 157 9.46 -22.58 -5.43
CA THR A 157 9.10 -22.48 -4.01
C THR A 157 9.41 -21.10 -3.46
N ILE A 158 8.41 -20.45 -2.88
CA ILE A 158 8.49 -19.17 -2.20
C ILE A 158 8.34 -19.44 -0.70
N LEU A 159 9.32 -19.05 0.10
CA LEU A 159 9.24 -19.10 1.56
C LEU A 159 8.81 -17.72 2.05
N VAL A 160 7.70 -17.62 2.75
CA VAL A 160 7.18 -16.36 3.28
C VAL A 160 6.99 -16.45 4.78
N SER A 161 7.51 -15.48 5.52
CA SER A 161 7.29 -15.43 6.97
C SER A 161 5.83 -15.13 7.30
N LYS A 162 5.27 -15.80 8.31
CA LYS A 162 3.97 -15.45 8.88
C LYS A 162 3.94 -14.06 9.52
N THR A 163 5.10 -13.48 9.79
CA THR A 163 5.22 -12.09 10.28
C THR A 163 5.03 -11.04 9.17
N VAL A 164 4.90 -11.43 7.90
CA VAL A 164 4.45 -10.58 6.80
C VAL A 164 2.95 -10.31 6.95
N HIS A 165 2.52 -9.11 6.59
CA HIS A 165 1.13 -8.69 6.63
C HIS A 165 0.18 -9.75 6.02
N PRO A 166 -0.89 -10.17 6.74
CA PRO A 166 -1.73 -11.29 6.30
C PRO A 166 -2.38 -11.06 4.94
N GLU A 167 -2.85 -9.85 4.63
CA GLU A 167 -3.41 -9.54 3.32
C GLU A 167 -2.36 -9.62 2.21
N ALA A 168 -1.11 -9.19 2.48
CA ALA A 168 -0.02 -9.33 1.51
C ALA A 168 0.30 -10.80 1.23
N ARG A 169 0.25 -11.67 2.24
CA ARG A 169 0.38 -13.13 2.06
C ARG A 169 -0.78 -13.72 1.24
N ALA A 170 -2.01 -13.23 1.45
CA ALA A 170 -3.17 -13.66 0.68
C ALA A 170 -3.08 -13.25 -0.80
N VAL A 171 -2.62 -12.02 -1.09
CA VAL A 171 -2.35 -11.54 -2.46
C VAL A 171 -1.24 -12.37 -3.11
N LEU A 172 -0.14 -12.63 -2.37
CA LEU A 172 0.93 -13.52 -2.83
C LEU A 172 0.41 -14.90 -3.18
N GLN A 173 -0.38 -15.53 -2.31
CA GLN A 173 -0.96 -16.85 -2.54
C GLN A 173 -1.84 -16.88 -3.79
N THR A 174 -2.66 -15.85 -4.01
CA THR A 174 -3.51 -15.72 -5.20
C THR A 174 -2.68 -15.70 -6.48
N ASN A 175 -1.64 -14.86 -6.52
CA ASN A 175 -0.74 -14.75 -7.68
C ASN A 175 0.06 -16.04 -7.91
N ALA A 176 0.58 -16.63 -6.85
CA ALA A 176 1.35 -17.88 -6.91
C ALA A 176 0.52 -19.03 -7.47
N THR A 177 -0.75 -19.15 -7.08
CA THR A 177 -1.68 -20.15 -7.59
C THR A 177 -1.84 -20.05 -9.10
N GLY A 178 -2.01 -18.83 -9.64
CA GLY A 178 -2.12 -18.59 -11.08
C GLY A 178 -0.88 -19.01 -11.87
N GLN A 179 0.30 -18.90 -11.26
CA GLN A 179 1.58 -19.30 -11.86
C GLN A 179 2.06 -20.71 -11.48
N ARG A 180 1.25 -21.47 -10.70
CA ARG A 180 1.57 -22.81 -10.21
C ARG A 180 2.86 -22.86 -9.40
N LEU A 181 3.04 -21.85 -8.54
CA LEU A 181 4.16 -21.77 -7.60
C LEU A 181 3.72 -22.30 -6.24
N ASN A 182 4.68 -22.81 -5.48
CA ASN A 182 4.48 -23.32 -4.14
C ASN A 182 4.84 -22.23 -3.12
N VAL A 183 3.90 -21.88 -2.24
CA VAL A 183 4.12 -20.93 -1.14
C VAL A 183 4.14 -21.71 0.17
N ILE A 184 5.22 -21.58 0.92
CA ILE A 184 5.40 -22.19 2.24
C ILE A 184 5.51 -21.07 3.26
N GLU A 185 4.61 -21.06 4.23
CA GLU A 185 4.65 -20.12 5.34
C GLU A 185 5.62 -20.61 6.43
N ILE A 186 6.47 -19.71 6.88
CA ILE A 186 7.41 -19.93 7.99
C ILE A 186 6.83 -19.30 9.25
N GLU A 187 6.72 -20.08 10.31
CA GLU A 187 6.11 -19.66 11.57
C GLU A 187 6.87 -18.49 12.22
N ALA A 188 6.15 -17.82 13.12
CA ALA A 188 6.72 -16.79 13.97
C ALA A 188 7.17 -17.41 15.31
N LYS A 189 8.35 -17.00 15.79
CA LYS A 189 8.86 -17.37 17.10
C LYS A 189 9.24 -16.10 17.86
N ASN A 190 8.59 -15.88 19.00
CA ASN A 190 8.80 -14.66 19.80
C ASN A 190 8.57 -13.35 19.01
N GLY A 191 7.61 -13.33 18.07
CA GLY A 191 7.25 -12.16 17.28
C GLY A 191 8.14 -11.87 16.08
N VAL A 192 9.09 -12.75 15.73
CA VAL A 192 9.95 -12.68 14.54
C VAL A 192 9.95 -13.99 13.78
N THR A 193 10.46 -14.02 12.57
CA THR A 193 10.58 -15.23 11.74
C THR A 193 11.35 -16.34 12.45
N ASP A 194 10.83 -17.57 12.47
CA ASP A 194 11.55 -18.73 13.00
C ASP A 194 12.66 -19.15 12.03
N LEU A 195 13.91 -18.82 12.39
CA LEU A 195 15.09 -19.10 11.56
C LEU A 195 15.40 -20.60 11.45
N GLU A 196 15.05 -21.40 12.45
CA GLU A 196 15.31 -22.84 12.40
C GLU A 196 14.33 -23.50 11.42
N GLN A 197 13.05 -23.18 11.51
CA GLN A 197 12.08 -23.66 10.54
C GLN A 197 12.40 -23.16 9.12
N LEU A 198 12.87 -21.91 8.97
CA LEU A 198 13.33 -21.38 7.68
C LEU A 198 14.45 -22.23 7.08
N LYS A 199 15.47 -22.59 7.88
CA LYS A 199 16.57 -23.47 7.42
C LYS A 199 16.09 -24.85 7.01
N GLU A 200 15.15 -25.43 7.75
CA GLU A 200 14.57 -26.74 7.45
C GLU A 200 13.74 -26.73 6.15
N ALA A 201 12.98 -25.66 5.91
CA ALA A 201 12.16 -25.50 4.71
C ALA A 201 12.97 -25.09 3.47
N TYR A 202 14.20 -24.58 3.66
CA TYR A 202 15.03 -24.07 2.59
C TYR A 202 15.64 -25.21 1.75
N GLY A 203 15.45 -25.18 0.45
CA GLY A 203 15.91 -26.24 -0.46
C GLY A 203 16.31 -25.71 -1.85
N ASP A 204 16.74 -26.63 -2.72
CA ASP A 204 17.24 -26.32 -4.06
C ASP A 204 16.23 -25.59 -4.95
N ASP A 205 14.94 -25.83 -4.74
CA ASP A 205 13.85 -25.21 -5.50
C ASP A 205 13.37 -23.88 -4.88
N THR A 206 14.01 -23.38 -3.82
CA THR A 206 13.65 -22.11 -3.20
C THR A 206 14.00 -20.93 -4.11
N ALA A 207 12.98 -20.21 -4.58
CA ALA A 207 13.11 -19.04 -5.45
C ALA A 207 13.46 -17.77 -4.68
N CYS A 208 12.78 -17.56 -3.55
CA CYS A 208 13.01 -16.41 -2.67
C CYS A 208 12.55 -16.69 -1.24
N VAL A 209 13.08 -15.89 -0.33
CA VAL A 209 12.58 -15.72 1.03
C VAL A 209 11.96 -14.33 1.14
N VAL A 210 10.72 -14.26 1.63
CA VAL A 210 9.94 -13.03 1.74
C VAL A 210 9.72 -12.71 3.21
N VAL A 211 10.17 -11.54 3.65
CA VAL A 211 10.02 -11.03 5.02
C VAL A 211 9.52 -9.60 5.02
N GLN A 212 9.02 -9.13 6.16
CA GLN A 212 8.63 -7.74 6.36
C GLN A 212 9.44 -7.14 7.50
N HIS A 213 9.96 -5.91 7.30
CA HIS A 213 10.80 -5.24 8.29
C HIS A 213 10.55 -3.72 8.34
N PRO A 214 10.03 -3.16 9.45
CA PRO A 214 9.47 -3.86 10.61
C PRO A 214 8.32 -4.79 10.22
N ASN A 215 8.15 -5.91 10.95
CA ASN A 215 7.16 -6.91 10.59
C ASN A 215 5.74 -6.54 11.04
N PHE A 216 4.74 -7.40 10.76
CA PHE A 216 3.34 -7.13 11.07
C PHE A 216 3.06 -6.97 12.58
N PHE A 217 3.88 -7.57 13.44
CA PHE A 217 3.80 -7.39 14.90
C PHE A 217 4.57 -6.16 15.40
N GLY A 218 5.12 -5.37 14.49
CA GLY A 218 5.94 -4.20 14.76
C GLY A 218 7.40 -4.50 15.07
N ALA A 219 7.80 -5.77 15.19
CA ALA A 219 9.14 -6.19 15.57
C ALA A 219 10.15 -6.04 14.42
N LEU A 220 11.43 -5.88 14.80
CA LEU A 220 12.53 -5.82 13.85
C LEU A 220 13.04 -7.24 13.55
N GLU A 221 13.03 -7.65 12.29
CA GLU A 221 13.54 -8.94 11.83
C GLU A 221 15.07 -8.98 11.82
N PRO A 222 15.70 -10.13 12.05
CA PRO A 222 17.15 -10.32 11.98
C PRO A 222 17.63 -10.45 10.54
N LEU A 223 17.68 -9.31 9.80
CA LEU A 223 17.94 -9.29 8.36
C LEU A 223 19.27 -9.90 7.95
N ALA A 224 20.32 -9.77 8.76
CA ALA A 224 21.63 -10.32 8.46
C ALA A 224 21.62 -11.87 8.46
N GLU A 225 20.91 -12.48 9.42
CA GLU A 225 20.76 -13.93 9.49
C GLU A 225 19.85 -14.45 8.38
N LEU A 226 18.80 -13.71 8.05
CA LEU A 226 17.89 -14.03 6.96
C LEU A 226 18.61 -13.98 5.60
N GLU A 227 19.45 -12.97 5.39
CA GLU A 227 20.30 -12.87 4.20
C GLU A 227 21.27 -14.06 4.09
N ALA A 228 22.00 -14.37 5.18
CA ALA A 228 22.96 -15.45 5.21
C ALA A 228 22.31 -16.82 4.90
N ILE A 229 21.06 -17.05 5.31
CA ILE A 229 20.33 -18.27 4.96
C ILE A 229 19.90 -18.22 3.49
N THR A 230 19.34 -17.11 3.04
CA THR A 230 18.75 -16.96 1.71
C THR A 230 19.81 -17.14 0.61
N HIS A 231 21.00 -16.57 0.79
CA HIS A 231 22.06 -16.59 -0.22
C HIS A 231 22.97 -17.82 -0.17
N GLN A 232 22.66 -18.83 0.66
CA GLN A 232 23.37 -20.11 0.61
C GLN A 232 23.25 -20.80 -0.76
N GLN A 233 22.10 -20.59 -1.40
CA GLN A 233 21.87 -21.12 -2.76
C GLN A 233 21.17 -20.03 -3.58
N LYS A 234 21.33 -19.65 -4.64
CA LYS A 234 20.79 -18.63 -5.58
C LYS A 234 19.29 -18.26 -5.41
N ALA A 235 18.77 -18.18 -4.18
CA ALA A 235 17.47 -17.61 -3.90
C ALA A 235 17.59 -16.10 -3.69
N LEU A 236 16.50 -15.34 -3.85
CA LEU A 236 16.48 -13.91 -3.65
C LEU A 236 15.86 -13.54 -2.29
N LEU A 237 16.44 -12.54 -1.63
CA LEU A 237 15.86 -11.95 -0.42
C LEU A 237 14.94 -10.79 -0.80
N VAL A 238 13.65 -10.96 -0.52
CA VAL A 238 12.61 -9.94 -0.71
C VAL A 238 12.22 -9.36 0.65
N VAL A 239 12.39 -8.06 0.83
CA VAL A 239 12.03 -7.37 2.07
C VAL A 239 10.89 -6.38 1.80
N SER A 240 9.75 -6.59 2.46
CA SER A 240 8.69 -5.58 2.54
C SER A 240 9.01 -4.61 3.67
N SER A 241 8.98 -3.30 3.42
CA SER A 241 9.40 -2.33 4.42
C SER A 241 8.46 -1.12 4.51
N ASN A 242 8.22 -0.66 5.75
CA ASN A 242 7.65 0.67 5.96
C ASN A 242 8.74 1.72 5.67
N PRO A 243 8.62 2.53 4.60
CA PRO A 243 9.69 3.41 4.16
C PRO A 243 10.02 4.52 5.17
N LEU A 244 9.07 4.92 6.04
CA LEU A 244 9.36 5.90 7.10
C LEU A 244 10.34 5.35 8.13
N SER A 245 10.27 4.05 8.43
CA SER A 245 11.20 3.41 9.39
C SER A 245 12.66 3.53 8.94
N LEU A 246 12.90 3.60 7.64
CA LEU A 246 14.22 3.74 7.03
C LEU A 246 14.86 5.13 7.26
N GLY A 247 14.10 6.08 7.81
CA GLY A 247 14.65 7.34 8.31
C GLY A 247 15.62 7.16 9.48
N ILE A 248 15.55 6.04 10.19
CA ILE A 248 16.41 5.73 11.36
C ILE A 248 16.98 4.30 11.35
N LEU A 249 16.34 3.35 10.65
CA LEU A 249 16.86 1.99 10.50
C LEU A 249 17.82 1.92 9.32
N ALA A 250 18.78 1.02 9.40
CA ALA A 250 19.62 0.71 8.24
C ALA A 250 18.77 0.13 7.09
N PRO A 251 18.94 0.61 5.87
CA PRO A 251 18.13 0.17 4.75
C PRO A 251 18.37 -1.31 4.38
N PRO A 252 17.34 -2.05 3.95
CA PRO A 252 17.48 -3.47 3.63
C PRO A 252 18.54 -3.76 2.55
N GLY A 253 18.78 -2.83 1.62
CA GLY A 253 19.86 -2.96 0.62
C GLY A 253 21.24 -3.09 1.25
N GLN A 254 21.51 -2.50 2.41
CA GLN A 254 22.78 -2.68 3.14
C GLN A 254 22.93 -4.07 3.76
N PHE A 255 21.84 -4.78 3.96
CA PHE A 255 21.82 -6.17 4.42
C PHE A 255 21.78 -7.18 3.27
N GLY A 256 21.97 -6.73 2.03
CA GLY A 256 22.00 -7.63 0.88
C GLY A 256 20.62 -8.03 0.34
N ALA A 257 19.54 -7.29 0.66
CA ALA A 257 18.27 -7.53 0.02
C ALA A 257 18.37 -7.37 -1.50
N ASP A 258 17.79 -8.29 -2.28
CA ASP A 258 17.74 -8.22 -3.75
C ASP A 258 16.60 -7.35 -4.25
N ILE A 259 15.48 -7.37 -3.51
CA ILE A 259 14.27 -6.60 -3.81
C ILE A 259 13.71 -6.03 -2.51
N VAL A 260 13.40 -4.74 -2.52
CA VAL A 260 12.71 -4.05 -1.42
C VAL A 260 11.42 -3.47 -1.96
N VAL A 261 10.31 -3.83 -1.31
CA VAL A 261 8.97 -3.37 -1.66
C VAL A 261 8.28 -2.76 -0.44
N GLY A 262 7.16 -2.13 -0.63
CA GLY A 262 6.37 -1.58 0.46
C GLY A 262 5.33 -0.60 -0.03
N ASP A 263 4.75 0.15 0.90
CA ASP A 263 3.77 1.18 0.61
C ASP A 263 4.28 2.55 1.07
N ALA A 264 4.21 3.54 0.19
CA ALA A 264 4.63 4.91 0.47
C ALA A 264 3.55 5.74 1.20
N GLN A 265 2.46 5.11 1.68
CA GLN A 265 1.37 5.77 2.40
C GLN A 265 1.86 6.69 3.54
N PRO A 266 2.90 6.35 4.32
CA PRO A 266 3.40 7.23 5.37
C PRO A 266 3.88 8.61 4.90
N PHE A 267 4.16 8.77 3.62
CA PHE A 267 4.58 10.04 3.04
C PHE A 267 3.43 10.71 2.29
N GLY A 268 2.72 11.61 2.96
CA GLY A 268 1.77 12.52 2.34
C GLY A 268 0.45 11.92 1.84
N ILE A 269 0.15 10.65 2.15
CA ILE A 269 -1.09 9.99 1.76
C ILE A 269 -1.95 9.74 2.99
N ALA A 270 -3.16 10.32 3.01
CA ALA A 270 -4.08 10.15 4.13
C ALA A 270 -4.63 8.73 4.20
N PRO A 271 -4.83 8.14 5.40
CA PRO A 271 -5.62 6.93 5.56
C PRO A 271 -7.08 7.24 5.23
N GLN A 272 -7.64 6.61 4.18
CA GLN A 272 -8.99 6.86 3.70
C GLN A 272 -9.60 5.58 3.14
N PHE A 273 -10.49 4.96 3.88
CA PHE A 273 -11.29 3.80 3.47
C PHE A 273 -10.53 2.69 2.74
N GLY A 274 -9.25 2.47 3.09
CA GLY A 274 -8.41 1.44 2.46
C GLY A 274 -7.68 1.86 1.19
N GLY A 275 -7.64 3.14 0.86
CA GLY A 275 -6.85 3.61 -0.27
C GLY A 275 -7.53 4.65 -1.17
N PRO A 276 -6.94 4.89 -2.35
CA PRO A 276 -5.74 4.22 -2.88
C PRO A 276 -4.48 4.62 -2.11
N HIS A 277 -3.53 3.68 -2.02
CA HIS A 277 -2.21 3.90 -1.48
C HIS A 277 -1.18 4.07 -2.60
N CYS A 278 0.10 3.75 -2.37
CA CYS A 278 1.16 3.87 -3.36
C CYS A 278 2.25 2.85 -3.10
N GLY A 279 2.19 1.71 -3.78
CA GLY A 279 3.25 0.71 -3.69
C GLY A 279 4.54 1.21 -4.31
N PHE A 280 5.68 0.71 -3.81
CA PHE A 280 6.97 0.89 -4.45
C PHE A 280 7.68 -0.45 -4.65
N PHE A 281 8.56 -0.48 -5.64
CA PHE A 281 9.37 -1.65 -5.98
C PHE A 281 10.78 -1.16 -6.30
N ALA A 282 11.75 -1.54 -5.45
CA ALA A 282 13.15 -1.21 -5.61
C ALA A 282 14.01 -2.48 -5.67
N THR A 283 15.10 -2.47 -6.44
CA THR A 283 15.91 -3.65 -6.66
C THR A 283 17.33 -3.32 -7.10
N THR A 284 18.16 -4.37 -7.20
CA THR A 284 19.52 -4.28 -7.74
C THR A 284 19.53 -4.12 -9.27
N LYS A 285 20.62 -3.59 -9.83
CA LYS A 285 20.82 -3.46 -11.30
C LYS A 285 20.66 -4.77 -12.06
N GLN A 286 20.97 -5.90 -11.43
CA GLN A 286 20.89 -7.22 -12.08
C GLN A 286 19.46 -7.56 -12.50
N LEU A 287 18.47 -7.10 -11.77
CA LEU A 287 17.05 -7.35 -12.02
C LEU A 287 16.36 -6.26 -12.87
N MET A 288 17.05 -5.18 -13.23
CA MET A 288 16.50 -4.00 -13.90
C MET A 288 15.60 -4.34 -15.11
N ARG A 289 15.97 -5.32 -15.93
CA ARG A 289 15.18 -5.71 -17.11
C ARG A 289 13.95 -6.57 -16.80
N LYS A 290 13.67 -6.84 -15.52
CA LYS A 290 12.56 -7.67 -15.06
C LYS A 290 11.60 -6.94 -14.12
N VAL A 291 11.95 -5.73 -13.71
CA VAL A 291 11.13 -4.89 -12.80
C VAL A 291 9.74 -4.68 -13.39
N PRO A 292 8.65 -4.89 -12.64
CA PRO A 292 7.30 -4.58 -13.09
C PRO A 292 7.07 -3.06 -13.17
N GLY A 293 6.05 -2.66 -13.91
CA GLY A 293 5.66 -1.25 -14.03
C GLY A 293 6.63 -0.42 -14.87
N ARG A 294 6.43 0.89 -14.89
CA ARG A 294 7.20 1.84 -15.70
C ARG A 294 8.50 2.25 -15.03
N LEU A 295 9.47 2.59 -15.86
CA LEU A 295 10.74 3.19 -15.45
C LEU A 295 10.97 4.48 -16.23
N VAL A 296 11.29 5.54 -15.52
CA VAL A 296 11.72 6.81 -16.12
C VAL A 296 13.22 6.92 -16.04
N GLY A 297 13.85 7.24 -17.15
CA GLY A 297 15.29 7.51 -17.28
C GLY A 297 15.55 8.98 -17.57
N GLN A 298 16.71 9.46 -17.13
CA GLN A 298 17.23 10.76 -17.53
C GLN A 298 17.97 10.67 -18.86
N THR A 299 17.77 11.65 -19.73
CA THR A 299 18.43 11.77 -21.03
C THR A 299 18.86 13.21 -21.29
N GLN A 300 19.37 13.50 -22.46
CA GLN A 300 19.64 14.84 -22.96
C GLN A 300 19.03 15.00 -24.35
N ASP A 301 18.57 16.22 -24.65
CA ASP A 301 18.11 16.57 -25.99
C ASP A 301 19.30 16.88 -26.93
N GLU A 302 18.98 17.28 -28.17
CA GLU A 302 20.01 17.62 -29.19
C GLU A 302 20.87 18.83 -28.82
N HIS A 303 20.43 19.66 -27.87
CA HIS A 303 21.15 20.82 -27.35
C HIS A 303 21.89 20.51 -26.05
N GLY A 304 21.89 19.25 -25.59
CA GLY A 304 22.52 18.82 -24.34
C GLY A 304 21.73 19.20 -23.08
N GLN A 305 20.47 19.63 -23.21
CA GLN A 305 19.60 19.94 -22.06
C GLN A 305 19.05 18.64 -21.47
N ARG A 306 18.97 18.62 -20.14
CA ARG A 306 18.41 17.50 -19.40
C ARG A 306 16.94 17.27 -19.75
N GLY A 307 16.60 16.04 -20.09
CA GLY A 307 15.23 15.58 -20.32
C GLY A 307 14.98 14.25 -19.67
N PHE A 308 13.72 13.79 -19.69
CA PHE A 308 13.28 12.53 -19.12
C PHE A 308 12.45 11.74 -20.14
N VAL A 309 12.56 10.42 -20.09
CA VAL A 309 11.86 9.51 -21.01
C VAL A 309 11.42 8.24 -20.29
N LEU A 310 10.35 7.61 -20.77
CA LEU A 310 10.05 6.23 -20.42
C LEU A 310 11.10 5.31 -21.02
N THR A 311 11.68 4.41 -20.23
CA THR A 311 12.74 3.51 -20.65
C THR A 311 12.39 2.04 -20.44
N LEU A 312 13.09 1.13 -21.14
CA LEU A 312 12.93 -0.31 -21.04
C LEU A 312 11.48 -0.81 -21.27
N GLN A 313 10.68 -0.11 -22.06
CA GLN A 313 9.27 -0.40 -22.27
C GLN A 313 9.04 -1.78 -22.95
N ALA A 314 10.01 -2.33 -23.66
CA ALA A 314 9.90 -3.61 -24.36
C ALA A 314 9.52 -4.82 -23.46
N ARG A 315 9.62 -4.70 -22.14
CA ARG A 315 9.20 -5.71 -21.13
C ARG A 315 7.75 -5.58 -20.71
N GLU A 316 7.09 -4.46 -21.01
CA GLU A 316 5.75 -4.13 -20.55
C GLU A 316 4.66 -4.93 -21.28
N GLN A 317 3.49 -5.07 -20.63
CA GLN A 317 2.36 -5.86 -21.12
C GLN A 317 1.86 -5.40 -22.49
N HIS A 318 1.76 -4.10 -22.75
CA HIS A 318 1.26 -3.58 -24.03
C HIS A 318 2.16 -3.94 -25.24
N ILE A 319 3.42 -4.33 -25.01
CA ILE A 319 4.36 -4.81 -26.03
C ILE A 319 4.44 -6.34 -26.02
N ARG A 320 4.70 -6.94 -24.86
CA ARG A 320 4.91 -8.38 -24.70
C ARG A 320 3.64 -9.20 -24.71
N ARG A 321 2.49 -8.59 -24.40
CA ARG A 321 1.17 -9.24 -24.30
C ARG A 321 1.21 -10.44 -23.34
N GLU A 322 0.81 -11.63 -23.81
CA GLU A 322 0.80 -12.87 -23.04
C GLU A 322 2.18 -13.35 -22.56
N LYS A 323 3.25 -12.80 -23.13
CA LYS A 323 4.66 -13.10 -22.76
C LYS A 323 5.23 -12.10 -21.74
N ALA A 324 4.44 -11.14 -21.29
CA ALA A 324 4.87 -10.20 -20.25
C ALA A 324 5.14 -10.94 -18.94
N THR A 325 6.14 -10.48 -18.21
CA THR A 325 6.46 -11.03 -16.87
C THR A 325 5.53 -10.53 -15.78
N SER A 326 4.79 -9.46 -16.03
CA SER A 326 3.84 -8.83 -15.11
C SER A 326 2.64 -8.30 -15.87
N ASN A 327 1.47 -8.33 -15.22
CA ASN A 327 0.22 -7.74 -15.72
C ASN A 327 0.02 -6.28 -15.26
N ILE A 328 1.00 -5.69 -14.58
CA ILE A 328 0.94 -4.29 -14.15
C ILE A 328 0.89 -3.39 -15.38
N CYS A 329 -0.20 -2.62 -15.48
CA CYS A 329 -0.46 -1.67 -16.57
C CYS A 329 -0.41 -0.23 -16.08
N SER A 330 -1.10 0.06 -14.99
CA SER A 330 -1.17 1.39 -14.37
C SER A 330 -0.34 1.42 -13.08
N ASN A 331 -0.24 2.60 -12.47
CA ASN A 331 0.43 2.84 -11.21
C ASN A 331 -0.33 3.92 -10.42
N GLN A 332 0.25 4.42 -9.34
CA GLN A 332 -0.32 5.46 -8.48
C GLN A 332 0.43 6.79 -8.68
N ALA A 333 0.43 7.33 -9.90
CA ALA A 333 1.26 8.49 -10.25
C ALA A 333 1.00 9.71 -9.36
N LEU A 334 -0.28 10.05 -9.08
CA LEU A 334 -0.63 11.18 -8.22
C LEU A 334 -0.21 10.94 -6.75
N ASN A 335 -0.37 9.73 -6.23
CA ASN A 335 0.07 9.38 -4.88
C ASN A 335 1.61 9.31 -4.79
N ALA A 336 2.29 8.85 -5.83
CA ALA A 336 3.76 8.90 -5.91
C ALA A 336 4.27 10.35 -5.89
N LEU A 337 3.58 11.27 -6.60
CA LEU A 337 3.85 12.71 -6.51
C LEU A 337 3.62 13.22 -5.08
N ALA A 338 2.50 12.87 -4.43
CA ALA A 338 2.22 13.25 -3.05
C ALA A 338 3.34 12.80 -2.12
N ALA A 339 3.81 11.55 -2.26
CA ALA A 339 4.91 11.01 -1.48
C ALA A 339 6.23 11.76 -1.75
N SER A 340 6.54 12.06 -2.99
CA SER A 340 7.73 12.83 -3.37
C SER A 340 7.71 14.23 -2.78
N VAL A 341 6.56 14.93 -2.88
CA VAL A 341 6.39 16.27 -2.33
C VAL A 341 6.52 16.26 -0.80
N ALA A 342 5.93 15.26 -0.13
CA ALA A 342 6.06 15.11 1.32
C ALA A 342 7.53 14.87 1.73
N MET A 343 8.23 13.95 1.06
CA MET A 343 9.65 13.68 1.32
C MET A 343 10.53 14.90 1.05
N ALA A 344 10.27 15.63 -0.04
CA ALA A 344 11.01 16.87 -0.37
C ALA A 344 10.75 17.98 0.67
N ALA A 345 9.51 18.15 1.11
CA ALA A 345 9.14 19.14 2.13
C ALA A 345 9.76 18.83 3.50
N LEU A 346 9.77 17.58 3.89
CA LEU A 346 10.41 17.10 5.12
C LEU A 346 11.94 17.16 5.03
N GLY A 347 12.48 16.82 3.87
CA GLY A 347 13.91 16.66 3.65
C GLY A 347 14.52 15.56 4.56
N LYS A 348 15.80 15.30 4.41
CA LYS A 348 16.51 14.27 5.19
C LYS A 348 16.33 14.41 6.71
N LYS A 349 16.35 15.65 7.22
CA LYS A 349 16.20 15.92 8.66
C LYS A 349 14.77 15.66 9.13
N GLY A 350 13.76 16.10 8.37
CA GLY A 350 12.34 15.93 8.72
C GLY A 350 11.91 14.47 8.67
N VAL A 351 12.32 13.70 7.67
CA VAL A 351 12.05 12.25 7.59
C VAL A 351 12.65 11.53 8.79
N ARG A 352 13.91 11.84 9.14
CA ARG A 352 14.57 11.27 10.33
C ARG A 352 13.85 11.64 11.62
N GLU A 353 13.48 12.91 11.79
CA GLU A 353 12.78 13.41 12.96
C GLU A 353 11.40 12.74 13.11
N MET A 354 10.65 12.65 12.02
CA MET A 354 9.35 11.98 12.00
C MET A 354 9.48 10.51 12.40
N ALA A 355 10.45 9.77 11.82
CA ALA A 355 10.74 8.39 12.19
C ALA A 355 11.14 8.25 13.67
N TYR A 356 11.99 9.14 14.16
CA TYR A 356 12.45 9.13 15.55
C TYR A 356 11.30 9.37 16.54
N GLN A 357 10.39 10.33 16.25
CA GLN A 357 9.22 10.58 17.08
C GLN A 357 8.27 9.37 17.12
N ASN A 358 8.13 8.61 16.04
CA ASN A 358 7.36 7.36 16.04
C ASN A 358 7.91 6.38 17.10
N VAL A 359 9.22 6.13 17.09
CA VAL A 359 9.86 5.24 18.07
C VAL A 359 9.74 5.77 19.49
N GLN A 360 9.99 7.07 19.70
CA GLN A 360 9.90 7.68 21.03
C GLN A 360 8.48 7.56 21.61
N LYS A 361 7.46 7.90 20.83
CA LYS A 361 6.06 7.87 21.27
C LYS A 361 5.55 6.45 21.47
N ALA A 362 5.95 5.50 20.61
CA ALA A 362 5.67 4.08 20.82
C ALA A 362 6.35 3.54 22.09
N ALA A 363 7.59 3.91 22.35
CA ALA A 363 8.28 3.55 23.60
C ALA A 363 7.59 4.16 24.83
N TYR A 364 7.16 5.41 24.74
CA TYR A 364 6.39 6.07 25.80
C TYR A 364 5.07 5.37 26.06
N ALA A 365 4.32 5.03 25.01
CA ALA A 365 3.05 4.30 25.10
C ALA A 365 3.22 2.94 25.79
N ARG A 366 4.26 2.17 25.40
CA ARG A 366 4.59 0.88 26.05
C ARG A 366 4.90 1.06 27.54
N ALA A 367 5.62 2.11 27.91
CA ALA A 367 5.91 2.42 29.31
C ALA A 367 4.64 2.77 30.10
N GLN A 368 3.75 3.59 29.53
CA GLN A 368 2.49 3.93 30.18
C GLN A 368 1.56 2.71 30.32
N LEU A 369 1.41 1.89 29.29
CA LEU A 369 0.62 0.65 29.32
C LEU A 369 1.13 -0.29 30.43
N LYS A 370 2.45 -0.51 30.52
CA LYS A 370 3.06 -1.30 31.62
C LYS A 370 2.75 -0.72 32.99
N LYS A 371 2.79 0.59 33.15
CA LYS A 371 2.44 1.28 34.41
C LYS A 371 1.00 1.01 34.83
N HIS A 372 0.11 0.84 33.87
CA HIS A 372 -1.30 0.51 34.09
C HIS A 372 -1.59 -1.00 34.09
N GLY A 373 -0.57 -1.85 34.15
CA GLY A 373 -0.72 -3.31 34.29
C GLY A 373 -0.92 -4.07 32.99
N VAL A 374 -0.89 -3.41 31.84
CA VAL A 374 -1.00 -4.05 30.52
C VAL A 374 0.30 -4.72 30.13
N LYS A 375 0.25 -5.98 29.71
CA LYS A 375 1.42 -6.76 29.32
C LYS A 375 1.72 -6.58 27.82
N LEU A 376 3.02 -6.58 27.49
CA LEU A 376 3.49 -6.66 26.10
C LEU A 376 3.71 -8.13 25.74
N ALA A 377 3.19 -8.56 24.59
CA ALA A 377 3.31 -9.94 24.13
C ALA A 377 4.74 -10.30 23.71
N PHE A 378 5.46 -9.36 23.10
CA PHE A 378 6.80 -9.59 22.58
C PHE A 378 7.81 -8.59 23.17
N ALA A 379 9.05 -9.08 23.42
CA ALA A 379 10.14 -8.28 23.96
C ALA A 379 11.03 -7.65 22.88
N GLN A 380 10.82 -7.97 21.62
CA GLN A 380 11.64 -7.52 20.50
C GLN A 380 11.62 -5.99 20.34
N PRO A 381 12.73 -5.40 19.86
CA PRO A 381 12.73 -4.00 19.43
C PRO A 381 11.66 -3.77 18.34
N SER A 382 10.97 -2.65 18.41
CA SER A 382 9.89 -2.32 17.47
C SER A 382 9.95 -0.87 17.02
N PHE A 383 9.33 -0.55 15.89
CA PHE A 383 9.28 0.80 15.35
C PHE A 383 8.10 1.58 15.96
N ASN A 384 6.94 1.58 15.33
CA ASN A 384 5.76 2.32 15.76
C ASN A 384 4.58 1.41 16.16
N GLU A 385 4.71 0.11 15.98
CA GLU A 385 3.73 -0.88 16.38
C GLU A 385 4.28 -1.86 17.42
N PHE A 386 3.39 -2.40 18.22
CA PHE A 386 3.70 -3.44 19.20
C PHE A 386 2.42 -4.18 19.61
N VAL A 387 2.57 -5.40 20.11
CA VAL A 387 1.46 -6.26 20.53
C VAL A 387 1.31 -6.24 22.06
N ILE A 388 0.07 -6.10 22.51
CA ILE A 388 -0.32 -6.19 23.93
C ILE A 388 -1.26 -7.36 24.16
N GLU A 389 -1.25 -7.91 25.37
CA GLU A 389 -2.21 -8.89 25.87
C GLU A 389 -3.42 -8.16 26.47
N VAL A 390 -4.62 -8.65 26.23
CA VAL A 390 -5.86 -8.15 26.83
C VAL A 390 -6.66 -9.33 27.40
N ASN A 391 -7.29 -9.11 28.54
CA ASN A 391 -8.06 -10.15 29.25
C ASN A 391 -9.51 -10.30 28.77
N THR A 392 -9.98 -9.30 28.03
CA THR A 392 -11.33 -9.21 27.46
C THR A 392 -11.20 -9.39 25.94
N PRO A 393 -12.21 -9.93 25.23
CA PRO A 393 -12.18 -9.99 23.78
C PRO A 393 -11.88 -8.63 23.16
N VAL A 394 -10.94 -8.59 22.20
CA VAL A 394 -10.46 -7.32 21.60
C VAL A 394 -11.62 -6.49 21.04
N LYS A 395 -12.64 -7.15 20.49
CA LYS A 395 -13.85 -6.48 20.01
C LYS A 395 -14.52 -5.65 21.11
N GLU A 396 -14.73 -6.22 22.31
CA GLU A 396 -15.34 -5.52 23.44
C GLU A 396 -14.45 -4.38 23.95
N VAL A 397 -13.13 -4.59 23.97
CA VAL A 397 -12.14 -3.54 24.29
C VAL A 397 -12.30 -2.37 23.33
N ASN A 398 -12.35 -2.64 22.02
CA ASN A 398 -12.49 -1.60 21.01
C ASN A 398 -13.84 -0.87 21.09
N GLU A 399 -14.95 -1.57 21.41
CA GLU A 399 -16.26 -0.95 21.62
C GLU A 399 -16.21 0.05 22.80
N LYS A 400 -15.62 -0.35 23.93
CA LYS A 400 -15.48 0.53 25.11
C LYS A 400 -14.56 1.71 24.86
N LEU A 401 -13.44 1.51 24.15
CA LEU A 401 -12.55 2.60 23.74
C LEU A 401 -13.27 3.59 22.80
N PHE A 402 -14.07 3.07 21.87
CA PHE A 402 -14.84 3.90 20.95
C PHE A 402 -15.88 4.77 21.65
N GLU A 403 -16.54 4.26 22.71
CA GLU A 403 -17.43 5.04 23.58
C GLU A 403 -16.71 6.19 24.29
N LYS A 404 -15.39 6.04 24.50
CA LYS A 404 -14.50 7.08 25.07
C LYS A 404 -13.91 8.02 24.00
N GLY A 405 -14.30 7.87 22.75
CA GLY A 405 -13.78 8.66 21.65
C GLY A 405 -12.38 8.25 21.19
N ILE A 406 -11.97 6.99 21.41
CA ILE A 406 -10.67 6.44 21.03
C ILE A 406 -10.88 5.29 20.05
N ILE A 407 -10.16 5.29 18.93
CA ILE A 407 -10.06 4.14 18.04
C ILE A 407 -8.93 3.26 18.56
N GLY A 408 -9.26 2.03 18.98
CA GLY A 408 -8.31 1.07 19.54
C GLY A 408 -7.42 0.38 18.49
N GLY A 409 -6.85 -0.79 18.85
CA GLY A 409 -5.93 -1.52 18.00
C GLY A 409 -6.59 -2.63 17.19
N TYR A 410 -5.75 -3.35 16.42
CA TYR A 410 -6.18 -4.44 15.56
C TYR A 410 -6.27 -5.76 16.34
N ASP A 411 -7.37 -6.49 16.17
CA ASP A 411 -7.57 -7.83 16.75
C ASP A 411 -6.78 -8.88 15.97
N LEU A 412 -5.70 -9.39 16.56
CA LEU A 412 -4.84 -10.37 15.92
C LEU A 412 -5.51 -11.73 15.71
N ALA A 413 -6.54 -12.09 16.50
CA ALA A 413 -7.26 -13.35 16.34
C ALA A 413 -7.90 -13.52 14.97
N GLN A 414 -8.16 -12.43 14.24
CA GLN A 414 -8.72 -12.47 12.90
C GLN A 414 -7.83 -13.23 11.89
N ASN A 415 -6.52 -13.15 12.05
CA ASN A 415 -5.55 -13.76 11.14
C ASN A 415 -4.58 -14.74 11.84
N TYR A 416 -4.52 -14.68 13.17
CA TYR A 416 -3.66 -15.49 14.03
C TYR A 416 -4.49 -16.04 15.19
N PRO A 417 -5.24 -17.15 15.01
CA PRO A 417 -6.10 -17.71 16.06
C PRO A 417 -5.36 -18.02 17.36
N GLU A 418 -4.06 -18.35 17.26
CA GLU A 418 -3.17 -18.60 18.39
C GLU A 418 -2.86 -17.34 19.21
N LEU A 419 -3.07 -16.15 18.66
CA LEU A 419 -2.95 -14.85 19.30
C LEU A 419 -4.32 -14.28 19.74
N ALA A 420 -5.29 -15.15 20.03
CA ALA A 420 -6.54 -14.70 20.65
C ALA A 420 -6.25 -13.96 21.96
N GLY A 421 -6.93 -12.83 22.20
CA GLY A 421 -6.63 -11.96 23.34
C GLY A 421 -5.39 -11.08 23.16
N HIS A 422 -4.91 -10.92 21.92
CA HIS A 422 -3.82 -10.02 21.61
C HIS A 422 -4.28 -8.91 20.66
N MET A 423 -3.83 -7.69 20.95
CA MET A 423 -4.15 -6.49 20.16
C MET A 423 -2.85 -5.87 19.64
N LEU A 424 -2.80 -5.62 18.33
CA LEU A 424 -1.74 -4.81 17.72
C LEU A 424 -2.07 -3.34 17.88
N VAL A 425 -1.17 -2.56 18.42
CA VAL A 425 -1.31 -1.13 18.71
C VAL A 425 -0.28 -0.35 17.90
N ALA A 426 -0.72 0.71 17.23
CA ALA A 426 0.14 1.64 16.49
C ALA A 426 0.18 3.01 17.17
N VAL A 427 1.37 3.60 17.28
CA VAL A 427 1.57 4.95 17.82
C VAL A 427 2.49 5.72 16.88
N THR A 428 1.95 6.76 16.26
CA THR A 428 2.69 7.60 15.33
C THR A 428 3.07 8.96 15.93
N GLU A 429 3.85 9.75 15.21
CA GLU A 429 4.30 11.08 15.64
C GLU A 429 3.16 12.06 15.88
N VAL A 430 1.98 11.85 15.30
CA VAL A 430 0.82 12.73 15.49
C VAL A 430 0.10 12.51 16.82
N ARG A 431 0.39 11.42 17.54
CA ARG A 431 -0.21 11.20 18.86
C ARG A 431 0.39 12.16 19.88
N THR A 432 -0.46 12.82 20.65
CA THR A 432 -0.05 13.67 21.75
C THR A 432 0.23 12.84 23.00
N LYS A 433 1.00 13.41 23.95
CA LYS A 433 1.23 12.79 25.26
C LYS A 433 -0.08 12.48 25.98
N ALA A 434 -1.03 13.44 25.98
CA ALA A 434 -2.31 13.29 26.64
C ALA A 434 -3.16 12.16 26.06
N GLU A 435 -3.19 12.01 24.72
CA GLU A 435 -3.89 10.91 24.05
C GLU A 435 -3.29 9.54 24.42
N ILE A 436 -1.95 9.44 24.48
CA ILE A 436 -1.27 8.21 24.85
C ILE A 436 -1.55 7.84 26.31
N GLU A 437 -1.54 8.82 27.22
CA GLU A 437 -1.84 8.61 28.64
C GLU A 437 -3.31 8.20 28.84
N ALA A 438 -4.24 8.86 28.16
CA ALA A 438 -5.68 8.51 28.19
C ALA A 438 -5.92 7.08 27.67
N PHE A 439 -5.32 6.71 26.54
CA PHE A 439 -5.39 5.35 26.00
C PHE A 439 -4.86 4.31 27.02
N ALA A 440 -3.69 4.57 27.59
CA ALA A 440 -3.07 3.64 28.53
C ALA A 440 -3.90 3.50 29.82
N GLN A 441 -4.51 4.57 30.31
CA GLN A 441 -5.40 4.57 31.47
C GLN A 441 -6.67 3.75 31.20
N GLU A 442 -7.34 3.96 30.06
CA GLU A 442 -8.55 3.20 29.69
C GLU A 442 -8.20 1.71 29.52
N MET A 443 -7.08 1.39 28.87
CA MET A 443 -6.62 0.00 28.72
C MET A 443 -6.34 -0.70 30.06
N GLY A 444 -5.81 0.03 31.04
CA GLY A 444 -5.56 -0.50 32.38
C GLY A 444 -6.82 -0.69 33.22
N ALA A 445 -7.94 -0.06 32.84
CA ALA A 445 -9.23 -0.21 33.49
C ALA A 445 -10.08 -1.35 32.92
N LEU A 446 -9.71 -1.89 31.78
CA LEU A 446 -10.39 -2.97 31.04
C LEU A 446 -9.77 -4.34 31.32
#